data_c0d0342b33898f638d64df596649638c
#
_entry.id   c0d0342b33898f638d64df596649638c
#
_cell.length_a   1.000
_cell.length_b   1.000
_cell.length_c   1.000
_cell.angle_alpha   90.00
_cell.angle_beta   90.00
_cell.angle_gamma   90.00
#
_symmetry.space_group_name_H-M   'P 1'
#
loop_
_entity.id
_entity.type
_entity.pdbx_description
1 polymer ?
#
loop_
_entity_poly.entity_id
_entity_poly.type
_entity_poly.pdbx_seq_one_letter_code
_entity_poly.pdbx_strand_id
1 'polypeptide(L)'
;MKHLKLLSLLWAVLFGFSLHAQVTTDPSPLEEDADDVWIYFHADQGSKGLAGTSASTPLYAHTGVITSQSKNDSDWKYAPSWDVNSDKYRLEFVENNLWKLYIGNIREFYGITDPKVTVKKLAFVFRNANGSKTGKADGDKDIMVDVISNNLEMAVTCDPSSNLFTTLPYTVNFTVTTTKKADITLTNLKCSERF
;
A
#
# COMPACT_ATOMS: atom_id res chain seq x y z
N MET A 1 27.13 -11.98 -59.43
CA MET A 1 25.95 -12.44 -58.68
C MET A 1 25.98 -11.76 -57.31
N LYS A 2 25.13 -10.76 -57.12
CA LYS A 2 25.12 -9.88 -55.93
C LYS A 2 24.21 -10.48 -54.88
N HIS A 3 24.76 -10.84 -53.73
CA HIS A 3 23.99 -11.28 -52.58
C HIS A 3 23.29 -10.09 -51.95
N LEU A 4 21.99 -9.98 -52.19
CA LEU A 4 21.11 -9.05 -51.50
C LEU A 4 20.86 -9.57 -50.09
N LYS A 5 21.57 -8.98 -49.14
CA LYS A 5 21.28 -9.25 -47.69
C LYS A 5 20.03 -8.52 -47.34
N LEU A 6 18.94 -9.27 -47.18
CA LEU A 6 17.66 -8.80 -46.66
C LEU A 6 17.83 -8.50 -45.16
N LEU A 7 18.06 -7.22 -44.84
CA LEU A 7 18.09 -6.74 -43.48
C LEU A 7 16.62 -6.62 -43.03
N SER A 8 16.08 -7.68 -42.40
CA SER A 8 14.80 -7.64 -41.78
C SER A 8 14.90 -6.77 -40.52
N LEU A 9 14.52 -5.52 -40.65
CA LEU A 9 14.37 -4.59 -39.56
C LEU A 9 13.16 -5.06 -38.75
N LEU A 10 13.44 -5.84 -37.70
CA LEU A 10 12.42 -6.22 -36.67
C LEU A 10 12.08 -4.96 -35.91
N TRP A 11 11.09 -4.23 -36.37
CA TRP A 11 10.44 -3.18 -35.57
C TRP A 11 9.70 -3.85 -34.40
N ALA A 12 10.42 -4.03 -33.31
CA ALA A 12 9.78 -4.29 -32.02
C ALA A 12 9.03 -3.01 -31.65
N VAL A 13 7.76 -2.93 -32.03
CA VAL A 13 6.82 -1.96 -31.50
C VAL A 13 6.69 -2.32 -30.03
N LEU A 14 7.48 -1.67 -29.18
CA LEU A 14 7.28 -1.60 -27.78
C LEU A 14 5.94 -0.84 -27.58
N PHE A 15 4.84 -1.58 -27.63
CA PHE A 15 3.60 -1.14 -27.01
C PHE A 15 3.94 -1.07 -25.50
N GLY A 16 4.32 0.11 -25.06
CA GLY A 16 4.35 0.42 -23.65
C GLY A 16 2.93 0.27 -23.13
N PHE A 17 2.60 -0.92 -22.63
CA PHE A 17 1.42 -1.06 -21.77
C PHE A 17 1.75 -0.23 -20.54
N SER A 18 1.23 0.99 -20.50
CA SER A 18 1.17 1.74 -19.26
C SER A 18 0.29 0.92 -18.33
N LEU A 19 0.93 0.13 -17.45
CA LEU A 19 0.24 -0.53 -16.34
C LEU A 19 -0.22 0.59 -15.40
N HIS A 20 -1.38 1.16 -15.70
CA HIS A 20 -2.01 2.06 -14.75
C HIS A 20 -2.55 1.20 -13.61
N ALA A 21 -2.12 1.50 -12.41
CA ALA A 21 -2.72 0.89 -11.23
C ALA A 21 -4.21 1.26 -11.19
N GLN A 22 -5.07 0.32 -10.84
CA GLN A 22 -6.51 0.58 -10.72
C GLN A 22 -6.83 1.64 -9.66
N VAL A 23 -6.01 1.71 -8.64
CA VAL A 23 -6.05 2.75 -7.61
C VAL A 23 -4.69 3.39 -7.49
N THR A 24 -4.68 4.72 -7.48
CA THR A 24 -3.50 5.52 -7.14
C THR A 24 -3.82 6.42 -5.94
N THR A 25 -2.80 6.88 -5.25
CA THR A 25 -2.95 7.69 -4.03
C THR A 25 -2.17 8.99 -4.15
N ASP A 26 -2.66 10.00 -3.47
CA ASP A 26 -1.93 11.22 -3.20
C ASP A 26 -2.04 11.49 -1.68
N PRO A 27 -0.92 11.48 -0.95
CA PRO A 27 0.47 11.26 -1.39
C PRO A 27 0.76 9.82 -1.85
N SER A 28 1.86 9.65 -2.59
CA SER A 28 2.40 8.35 -2.99
C SER A 28 3.92 8.35 -2.80
N PRO A 29 4.50 7.41 -2.04
CA PRO A 29 3.83 6.29 -1.35
C PRO A 29 2.88 6.76 -0.25
N LEU A 30 1.92 5.91 0.10
CA LEU A 30 0.94 6.19 1.15
C LEU A 30 1.54 5.85 2.52
N GLU A 31 1.66 6.84 3.39
CA GLU A 31 2.10 6.66 4.78
C GLU A 31 0.91 6.67 5.75
N GLU A 32 1.01 5.92 6.86
CA GLU A 32 -0.07 5.77 7.83
C GLU A 32 -0.46 7.10 8.51
N ASP A 33 0.48 8.04 8.65
CA ASP A 33 0.29 9.35 9.28
C ASP A 33 0.03 10.50 8.29
N ALA A 34 -0.18 10.19 7.02
CA ALA A 34 -0.56 11.20 6.05
C ALA A 34 -1.93 11.82 6.41
N ASP A 35 -2.02 13.16 6.32
CA ASP A 35 -3.20 13.92 6.77
C ASP A 35 -4.14 14.35 5.65
N ASP A 36 -3.71 14.32 4.39
CA ASP A 36 -4.50 14.80 3.24
C ASP A 36 -4.49 13.74 2.13
N VAL A 37 -5.05 12.57 2.46
CA VAL A 37 -5.03 11.41 1.56
C VAL A 37 -6.20 11.43 0.61
N TRP A 38 -5.89 11.34 -0.70
CA TRP A 38 -6.82 11.12 -1.78
C TRP A 38 -6.60 9.76 -2.42
N ILE A 39 -7.68 9.09 -2.72
CA ILE A 39 -7.72 7.83 -3.47
C ILE A 39 -8.31 8.11 -4.83
N TYR A 40 -7.58 7.79 -5.89
CA TYR A 40 -8.04 7.91 -7.27
C TYR A 40 -8.34 6.51 -7.82
N PHE A 41 -9.57 6.31 -8.26
CA PHE A 41 -10.04 5.04 -8.80
C PHE A 41 -10.21 5.14 -10.32
N HIS A 42 -9.50 4.27 -11.06
CA HIS A 42 -9.57 4.13 -12.51
C HIS A 42 -10.55 3.00 -12.86
N ALA A 43 -11.78 3.37 -13.19
CA ALA A 43 -12.89 2.42 -13.38
C ALA A 43 -12.73 1.51 -14.61
N ASP A 44 -11.86 1.88 -15.55
CA ASP A 44 -11.51 1.11 -16.77
C ASP A 44 -10.36 0.13 -16.56
N GLN A 45 -9.86 0.02 -15.32
CA GLN A 45 -8.83 -0.93 -14.92
C GLN A 45 -9.45 -2.06 -14.08
N GLY A 46 -8.68 -3.14 -13.89
CA GLY A 46 -9.12 -4.30 -13.12
C GLY A 46 -10.35 -4.96 -13.74
N SER A 47 -11.38 -5.28 -12.94
CA SER A 47 -12.62 -5.95 -13.39
C SER A 47 -13.45 -5.14 -14.38
N LYS A 48 -13.21 -3.81 -14.48
CA LYS A 48 -13.91 -2.87 -15.38
C LYS A 48 -15.43 -2.80 -15.20
N GLY A 49 -15.96 -3.34 -14.11
CA GLY A 49 -17.41 -3.41 -13.88
C GLY A 49 -18.10 -2.05 -13.71
N LEU A 50 -17.30 -0.97 -13.49
CA LEU A 50 -17.79 0.41 -13.40
C LEU A 50 -17.29 1.30 -14.55
N ALA A 51 -16.65 0.73 -15.58
CA ALA A 51 -16.16 1.49 -16.72
C ALA A 51 -17.34 2.20 -17.44
N GLY A 52 -17.09 3.44 -17.88
CA GLY A 52 -18.09 4.24 -18.59
C GLY A 52 -19.26 4.72 -17.71
N THR A 53 -19.15 4.62 -16.38
CA THR A 53 -20.20 5.13 -15.47
C THR A 53 -20.29 6.65 -15.58
N SER A 54 -21.51 7.15 -15.77
CA SER A 54 -21.79 8.58 -15.90
C SER A 54 -21.59 9.33 -14.58
N ALA A 55 -21.13 10.58 -14.64
CA ALA A 55 -21.01 11.48 -13.49
C ALA A 55 -22.30 11.63 -12.66
N SER A 56 -23.47 11.44 -13.27
CA SER A 56 -24.76 11.49 -12.58
C SER A 56 -25.07 10.25 -11.75
N THR A 57 -24.33 9.16 -11.95
CA THR A 57 -24.51 7.91 -11.20
C THR A 57 -23.63 7.91 -9.96
N PRO A 58 -24.20 7.91 -8.75
CA PRO A 58 -23.38 7.93 -7.54
C PRO A 58 -22.61 6.60 -7.38
N LEU A 59 -21.32 6.69 -7.15
CA LEU A 59 -20.44 5.59 -6.78
C LEU A 59 -19.99 5.73 -5.33
N TYR A 60 -19.78 4.60 -4.69
CA TYR A 60 -19.37 4.49 -3.29
C TYR A 60 -18.21 3.51 -3.14
N ALA A 61 -17.35 3.77 -2.17
CA ALA A 61 -16.35 2.84 -1.73
C ALA A 61 -16.90 1.99 -0.58
N HIS A 62 -16.95 0.68 -0.74
CA HIS A 62 -16.92 -0.23 0.38
C HIS A 62 -15.45 -0.42 0.73
N THR A 63 -15.04 0.07 1.89
CA THR A 63 -13.62 0.15 2.25
C THR A 63 -13.38 -0.19 3.70
N GLY A 64 -12.26 -0.79 3.98
CA GLY A 64 -11.77 -1.12 5.30
C GLY A 64 -10.25 -1.14 5.31
N VAL A 65 -9.65 -1.62 6.38
CA VAL A 65 -8.19 -1.70 6.51
C VAL A 65 -7.74 -3.09 6.90
N ILE A 66 -6.57 -3.48 6.42
CA ILE A 66 -5.79 -4.59 6.96
C ILE A 66 -4.83 -4.00 7.98
N THR A 67 -4.86 -4.54 9.17
CA THR A 67 -4.09 -4.02 10.31
C THR A 67 -3.12 -5.07 10.85
N SER A 68 -2.35 -4.69 11.88
CA SER A 68 -1.55 -5.64 12.66
C SER A 68 -2.38 -6.73 13.34
N GLN A 69 -3.69 -6.54 13.48
CA GLN A 69 -4.63 -7.49 14.09
C GLN A 69 -5.38 -8.36 13.05
N SER A 70 -5.22 -8.08 11.76
CA SER A 70 -5.83 -8.86 10.68
C SER A 70 -5.10 -10.19 10.50
N LYS A 71 -5.86 -11.27 10.32
CA LYS A 71 -5.33 -12.63 10.12
C LYS A 71 -4.77 -12.83 8.71
N ASN A 72 -5.39 -12.17 7.74
CA ASN A 72 -5.02 -12.20 6.31
C ASN A 72 -5.67 -11.00 5.58
N ASP A 73 -5.44 -10.90 4.27
CA ASP A 73 -5.96 -9.80 3.44
C ASP A 73 -7.49 -9.81 3.25
N SER A 74 -8.18 -10.87 3.67
CA SER A 74 -9.65 -10.92 3.67
C SER A 74 -10.27 -10.53 5.02
N ASP A 75 -9.45 -10.35 6.07
CA ASP A 75 -9.88 -9.98 7.42
C ASP A 75 -9.86 -8.45 7.58
N TRP A 76 -10.76 -7.79 6.85
CA TRP A 76 -10.90 -6.34 6.90
C TRP A 76 -11.39 -5.87 8.26
N LYS A 77 -10.78 -4.83 8.77
CA LYS A 77 -11.20 -4.15 10.00
C LYS A 77 -11.81 -2.79 9.66
N TYR A 78 -12.68 -2.31 10.53
CA TYR A 78 -13.29 -0.98 10.44
C TYR A 78 -14.08 -0.72 9.14
N ALA A 79 -14.47 -1.78 8.43
CA ALA A 79 -15.33 -1.65 7.26
C ALA A 79 -16.79 -1.40 7.66
N PRO A 80 -17.53 -0.51 6.96
CA PRO A 80 -18.97 -0.36 7.16
C PRO A 80 -19.73 -1.58 6.64
N SER A 81 -21.03 -1.66 6.89
CA SER A 81 -21.90 -2.63 6.19
C SER A 81 -21.91 -2.34 4.69
N TRP A 82 -22.13 -3.41 3.88
CA TRP A 82 -22.05 -3.33 2.41
C TRP A 82 -22.96 -2.28 1.79
N ASP A 83 -24.13 -2.07 2.34
CA ASP A 83 -25.21 -1.23 1.84
C ASP A 83 -25.13 0.25 2.26
N VAL A 84 -24.08 0.64 3.00
CA VAL A 84 -23.92 2.02 3.48
C VAL A 84 -23.57 2.96 2.33
N ASN A 85 -24.48 3.91 2.05
CA ASN A 85 -24.35 4.95 1.03
C ASN A 85 -24.24 6.35 1.67
N SER A 86 -23.32 6.52 2.62
CA SER A 86 -23.07 7.84 3.21
C SER A 86 -22.12 8.66 2.36
N ASP A 87 -22.19 9.98 2.51
CA ASP A 87 -21.30 10.93 1.79
C ASP A 87 -19.82 10.69 2.09
N LYS A 88 -19.52 10.17 3.27
CA LYS A 88 -18.16 9.78 3.68
C LYS A 88 -17.49 8.81 2.69
N TYR A 89 -18.26 7.91 2.09
CA TYR A 89 -17.76 6.87 1.17
C TYR A 89 -18.10 7.16 -0.28
N ARG A 90 -18.72 8.31 -0.56
CA ARG A 90 -19.13 8.69 -1.90
C ARG A 90 -17.94 9.18 -2.70
N LEU A 91 -17.79 8.64 -3.93
CA LEU A 91 -16.76 9.11 -4.85
C LEU A 91 -17.21 10.37 -5.57
N GLU A 92 -16.26 11.25 -5.81
CA GLU A 92 -16.39 12.40 -6.68
C GLU A 92 -15.95 12.04 -8.09
N PHE A 93 -16.73 12.43 -9.09
CA PHE A 93 -16.36 12.29 -10.49
C PHE A 93 -15.30 13.32 -10.85
N VAL A 94 -14.19 12.88 -11.45
CA VAL A 94 -13.13 13.75 -11.95
C VAL A 94 -13.27 13.90 -13.47
N GLU A 95 -13.20 12.79 -14.18
CA GLU A 95 -13.35 12.69 -15.62
C GLU A 95 -13.76 11.27 -16.03
N ASN A 96 -13.90 11.01 -17.33
CA ASN A 96 -14.31 9.67 -17.79
C ASN A 96 -13.40 8.59 -17.21
N ASN A 97 -14.03 7.62 -16.53
CA ASN A 97 -13.38 6.50 -15.81
C ASN A 97 -12.49 6.88 -14.62
N LEU A 98 -12.35 8.16 -14.28
CA LEU A 98 -11.57 8.59 -13.12
C LEU A 98 -12.48 9.17 -12.04
N TRP A 99 -12.39 8.59 -10.87
CA TRP A 99 -13.13 8.99 -9.67
C TRP A 99 -12.16 9.17 -8.51
N LYS A 100 -12.52 9.97 -7.53
CA LYS A 100 -11.71 10.17 -6.34
C LYS A 100 -12.52 10.07 -5.05
N LEU A 101 -11.87 9.69 -3.98
CA LEU A 101 -12.40 9.64 -2.63
C LEU A 101 -11.44 10.35 -1.68
N TYR A 102 -11.96 11.26 -0.89
CA TYR A 102 -11.19 11.90 0.16
C TYR A 102 -11.17 11.03 1.42
N ILE A 103 -9.99 10.69 1.86
CA ILE A 103 -9.74 9.94 3.10
C ILE A 103 -9.29 10.91 4.21
N GLY A 104 -8.48 11.93 3.89
CA GLY A 104 -7.83 12.78 4.89
C GLY A 104 -6.85 11.96 5.73
N ASN A 105 -6.97 12.02 7.04
CA ASN A 105 -6.19 11.16 7.93
C ASN A 105 -6.77 9.75 7.99
N ILE A 106 -5.95 8.73 7.72
CA ILE A 106 -6.37 7.32 7.64
C ILE A 106 -7.01 6.86 8.95
N ARG A 107 -6.39 7.14 10.09
CA ARG A 107 -6.86 6.68 11.39
C ARG A 107 -8.19 7.31 11.77
N GLU A 108 -8.36 8.60 11.49
CA GLU A 108 -9.61 9.33 11.73
C GLU A 108 -10.72 8.82 10.81
N PHE A 109 -10.41 8.64 9.52
CA PHE A 109 -11.38 8.12 8.55
C PHE A 109 -11.95 6.76 8.96
N TYR A 110 -11.12 5.85 9.42
CA TYR A 110 -11.57 4.52 9.83
C TYR A 110 -11.94 4.45 11.32
N GLY A 111 -11.74 5.49 12.11
CA GLY A 111 -12.06 5.51 13.55
C GLY A 111 -11.11 4.64 14.38
N ILE A 112 -9.84 4.55 14.01
CA ILE A 112 -8.84 3.74 14.69
C ILE A 112 -8.26 4.54 15.86
N THR A 113 -8.73 4.26 17.07
CA THR A 113 -8.31 4.98 18.28
C THR A 113 -7.20 4.29 19.06
N ASP A 114 -7.02 2.97 18.91
CA ASP A 114 -5.95 2.24 19.59
C ASP A 114 -4.59 2.52 18.93
N PRO A 115 -3.63 3.15 19.64
CA PRO A 115 -2.31 3.45 19.08
C PRO A 115 -1.45 2.22 18.80
N LYS A 116 -1.82 1.05 19.34
CA LYS A 116 -1.12 -0.22 19.08
C LYS A 116 -1.53 -0.88 17.77
N VAL A 117 -2.63 -0.43 17.18
CA VAL A 117 -3.08 -0.93 15.87
C VAL A 117 -2.31 -0.20 14.78
N THR A 118 -1.61 -0.94 13.94
CA THR A 118 -0.89 -0.43 12.78
C THR A 118 -1.68 -0.77 11.52
N VAL A 119 -1.87 0.20 10.64
CA VAL A 119 -2.51 -0.01 9.34
C VAL A 119 -1.45 -0.50 8.34
N LYS A 120 -1.73 -1.61 7.69
CA LYS A 120 -0.83 -2.24 6.69
C LYS A 120 -1.30 -2.01 5.26
N LYS A 121 -2.63 -2.01 5.06
CA LYS A 121 -3.24 -1.78 3.73
C LYS A 121 -4.59 -1.10 3.90
N LEU A 122 -4.97 -0.32 2.89
CA LEU A 122 -6.35 0.04 2.65
C LEU A 122 -6.95 -1.00 1.68
N ALA A 123 -8.19 -1.39 1.92
CA ALA A 123 -8.90 -2.36 1.11
C ALA A 123 -10.16 -1.73 0.52
N PHE A 124 -10.45 -2.00 -0.77
CA PHE A 124 -11.57 -1.39 -1.48
C PHE A 124 -12.31 -2.38 -2.37
N VAL A 125 -13.62 -2.21 -2.41
CA VAL A 125 -14.50 -2.57 -3.53
C VAL A 125 -15.32 -1.32 -3.85
N PHE A 126 -15.17 -0.79 -5.05
CA PHE A 126 -16.03 0.31 -5.50
C PHE A 126 -17.33 -0.23 -6.04
N ARG A 127 -18.44 0.48 -5.87
CA ARG A 127 -19.76 0.00 -6.28
C ARG A 127 -20.72 1.13 -6.60
N ASN A 128 -21.76 0.83 -7.37
CA ASN A 128 -22.91 1.71 -7.49
C ASN A 128 -23.80 1.61 -6.23
N ALA A 129 -24.80 2.47 -6.11
CA ALA A 129 -25.60 2.62 -4.90
C ALA A 129 -26.30 1.33 -4.44
N ASN A 130 -26.76 0.50 -5.37
CA ASN A 130 -27.44 -0.77 -5.05
C ASN A 130 -26.52 -2.00 -5.05
N GLY A 131 -25.21 -1.81 -5.27
CA GLY A 131 -24.22 -2.88 -5.25
C GLY A 131 -24.29 -3.86 -6.44
N SER A 132 -25.11 -3.58 -7.46
CA SER A 132 -25.28 -4.48 -8.62
C SER A 132 -24.11 -4.44 -9.61
N LYS A 133 -23.29 -3.36 -9.55
CA LYS A 133 -22.06 -3.20 -10.31
C LYS A 133 -20.92 -2.87 -9.36
N THR A 134 -19.79 -3.50 -9.59
CA THR A 134 -18.59 -3.33 -8.75
C THR A 134 -17.35 -3.10 -9.60
N GLY A 135 -16.42 -2.31 -9.06
CA GLY A 135 -15.05 -2.16 -9.52
C GLY A 135 -14.12 -2.86 -8.54
N LYS A 136 -13.47 -3.91 -8.99
CA LYS A 136 -12.57 -4.77 -8.25
C LYS A 136 -11.27 -4.97 -9.02
N ALA A 137 -10.24 -5.49 -8.38
CA ALA A 137 -9.02 -5.89 -9.04
C ALA A 137 -9.26 -7.05 -10.05
N ASP A 138 -8.24 -7.35 -10.84
CA ASP A 138 -8.27 -8.47 -11.78
C ASP A 138 -8.61 -9.79 -11.09
N GLY A 139 -9.43 -10.61 -11.75
CA GLY A 139 -9.88 -11.87 -11.19
C GLY A 139 -10.91 -11.72 -10.06
N ASP A 140 -11.65 -10.62 -10.05
CA ASP A 140 -12.71 -10.30 -9.07
C ASP A 140 -12.23 -10.23 -7.63
N LYS A 141 -10.96 -9.89 -7.44
CA LYS A 141 -10.32 -9.71 -6.13
C LYS A 141 -10.58 -8.31 -5.58
N ASP A 142 -10.46 -8.19 -4.27
CA ASP A 142 -10.48 -6.89 -3.62
C ASP A 142 -9.24 -6.07 -4.00
N ILE A 143 -9.40 -4.74 -4.05
CA ILE A 143 -8.29 -3.83 -4.36
C ILE A 143 -7.55 -3.53 -3.07
N MET A 144 -6.24 -3.76 -3.06
CA MET A 144 -5.37 -3.52 -1.91
C MET A 144 -4.36 -2.42 -2.23
N VAL A 145 -4.26 -1.45 -1.33
CA VAL A 145 -3.27 -0.37 -1.39
C VAL A 145 -2.39 -0.47 -0.16
N ASP A 146 -1.10 -0.69 -0.37
CA ASP A 146 -0.14 -0.82 0.72
C ASP A 146 0.03 0.52 1.44
N VAL A 147 0.13 0.47 2.77
CA VAL A 147 0.38 1.61 3.65
C VAL A 147 1.71 1.40 4.36
N ILE A 148 2.60 2.38 4.24
CA ILE A 148 3.87 2.37 4.95
C ILE A 148 3.59 2.75 6.40
N SER A 149 3.87 1.82 7.31
CA SER A 149 3.70 2.04 8.73
C SER A 149 4.67 3.09 9.26
N ASN A 150 4.18 3.93 10.16
CA ASN A 150 5.00 4.88 10.90
C ASN A 150 5.78 4.26 12.06
N ASN A 151 5.52 3.00 12.37
CA ASN A 151 6.31 2.32 13.39
C ASN A 151 7.76 2.19 12.92
N LEU A 152 8.66 2.72 13.72
CA LEU A 152 10.08 2.50 13.54
C LEU A 152 10.37 1.02 13.81
N GLU A 153 10.57 0.26 12.76
CA GLU A 153 11.06 -1.10 12.87
C GLU A 153 12.59 -1.07 12.80
N MET A 154 13.21 -1.76 13.74
CA MET A 154 14.67 -1.83 13.84
C MET A 154 15.11 -3.29 13.87
N ALA A 155 15.99 -3.67 12.96
CA ALA A 155 16.73 -4.92 13.02
C ALA A 155 18.18 -4.64 13.37
N VAL A 156 18.71 -5.34 14.39
CA VAL A 156 20.10 -5.24 14.80
C VAL A 156 20.76 -6.58 14.60
N THR A 157 21.83 -6.60 13.83
CA THR A 157 22.70 -7.77 13.70
C THR A 157 24.08 -7.42 14.16
N CYS A 158 24.80 -8.38 14.74
CA CYS A 158 26.20 -8.23 15.10
C CYS A 158 27.03 -9.35 14.51
N ASP A 159 28.26 -9.01 14.14
CA ASP A 159 29.25 -9.98 13.67
C ASP A 159 30.50 -9.85 14.53
N PRO A 160 30.89 -10.94 15.23
CA PRO A 160 30.25 -12.26 15.30
C PRO A 160 28.94 -12.28 16.10
N SER A 161 28.01 -13.15 15.70
CA SER A 161 26.67 -13.31 16.29
C SER A 161 26.64 -14.18 17.56
N SER A 162 27.77 -14.76 17.94
CA SER A 162 27.92 -15.65 19.09
C SER A 162 28.89 -15.08 20.14
N ASN A 163 28.87 -15.67 21.33
CA ASN A 163 29.79 -15.29 22.40
C ASN A 163 31.25 -15.37 21.94
N LEU A 164 31.94 -14.25 22.02
CA LEU A 164 33.33 -14.16 21.68
C LEU A 164 34.16 -14.18 22.97
N PHE A 165 35.06 -15.15 23.08
CA PHE A 165 36.08 -15.21 24.14
C PHE A 165 37.45 -14.89 23.50
N THR A 166 37.98 -13.74 23.75
CA THR A 166 39.30 -13.33 23.25
C THR A 166 40.08 -12.55 24.28
N THR A 167 41.39 -12.75 24.29
CA THR A 167 42.33 -11.98 25.12
C THR A 167 42.92 -10.77 24.39
N LEU A 168 42.57 -10.62 23.10
CA LEU A 168 43.07 -9.51 22.28
C LEU A 168 41.92 -8.53 21.96
N PRO A 169 42.24 -7.27 21.70
CA PRO A 169 41.25 -6.34 21.17
C PRO A 169 40.58 -6.93 19.90
N TYR A 170 39.27 -6.97 19.90
CA TYR A 170 38.48 -7.47 18.79
C TYR A 170 37.40 -6.48 18.37
N THR A 171 37.17 -6.37 17.09
CA THR A 171 36.13 -5.49 16.56
C THR A 171 34.83 -6.25 16.40
N VAL A 172 33.75 -5.78 17.02
CA VAL A 172 32.41 -6.26 16.84
C VAL A 172 31.68 -5.27 15.94
N ASN A 173 31.18 -5.75 14.81
CA ASN A 173 30.42 -4.92 13.90
C ASN A 173 28.92 -5.06 14.19
N PHE A 174 28.28 -3.94 14.45
CA PHE A 174 26.82 -3.87 14.57
C PHE A 174 26.27 -3.26 13.29
N THR A 175 25.33 -3.98 12.67
CA THR A 175 24.53 -3.43 11.55
C THR A 175 23.13 -3.18 12.06
N VAL A 176 22.69 -1.92 11.98
CA VAL A 176 21.35 -1.51 12.35
C VAL A 176 20.63 -1.09 11.08
N THR A 177 19.52 -1.76 10.79
CA THR A 177 18.62 -1.41 9.68
C THR A 177 17.33 -0.89 10.26
N THR A 178 16.88 0.27 9.80
CA THR A 178 15.64 0.91 10.24
C THR A 178 14.74 1.19 9.05
N THR A 179 13.44 1.13 9.24
CA THR A 179 12.44 1.47 8.21
C THR A 179 12.35 2.96 7.94
N LYS A 180 12.77 3.79 8.90
CA LYS A 180 12.80 5.26 8.81
C LYS A 180 14.15 5.80 9.32
N LYS A 181 14.46 7.05 8.94
CA LYS A 181 15.63 7.75 9.51
C LYS A 181 15.48 7.84 11.03
N ALA A 182 16.48 7.37 11.75
CA ALA A 182 16.51 7.38 13.21
C ALA A 182 17.92 7.68 13.72
N ASP A 183 17.98 8.31 14.89
CA ASP A 183 19.22 8.46 15.65
C ASP A 183 19.43 7.22 16.51
N ILE A 184 20.61 6.60 16.39
CA ILE A 184 20.94 5.36 17.09
C ILE A 184 21.98 5.67 18.16
N THR A 185 21.64 5.38 19.41
CA THR A 185 22.57 5.54 20.54
C THR A 185 22.88 4.17 21.15
N LEU A 186 24.14 3.82 21.18
CA LEU A 186 24.63 2.64 21.90
C LEU A 186 24.93 3.02 23.33
N THR A 187 24.22 2.44 24.31
CA THR A 187 24.46 2.68 25.73
C THR A 187 24.74 1.37 26.47
N ASN A 188 25.57 1.40 27.49
CA ASN A 188 25.85 0.28 28.41
C ASN A 188 26.39 -1.00 27.75
N LEU A 189 27.41 -0.88 26.90
CA LEU A 189 28.25 -2.03 26.57
C LEU A 189 28.96 -2.53 27.82
N LYS A 190 28.38 -3.51 28.52
CA LYS A 190 29.04 -4.18 29.64
C LYS A 190 29.83 -5.37 29.12
N CYS A 191 31.13 -5.28 29.17
CA CYS A 191 32.01 -6.45 29.09
C CYS A 191 32.00 -7.13 30.47
N SER A 192 31.43 -8.29 30.64
CA SER A 192 31.56 -9.06 31.87
C SER A 192 32.78 -9.98 31.73
N GLU A 193 33.89 -9.60 32.35
CA GLU A 193 34.96 -10.53 32.58
C GLU A 193 34.51 -11.55 33.63
N ARG A 194 34.38 -12.81 33.22
CA ARG A 194 34.33 -13.95 34.14
C ARG A 194 35.69 -14.61 34.09
N PHE A 195 36.44 -14.43 35.18
CA PHE A 195 37.59 -15.25 35.48
C PHE A 195 37.17 -16.63 35.98
#